data_510536f401da2d8fac7811bb3cd7c8cb
#
_entry.id   510536f401da2d8fac7811bb3cd7c8cb
#
_cell.length_a   1.000
_cell.length_b   1.000
_cell.length_c   1.000
_cell.angle_alpha   90.00
_cell.angle_beta   90.00
_cell.angle_gamma   90.00
#
_symmetry.space_group_name_H-M   'P 1'
#
loop_
_entity.id
_entity.type
_entity.pdbx_description
1 polymer ?
#
loop_
_entity_poly.entity_id
_entity_poly.type
_entity_poly.pdbx_seq_one_letter_code
_entity_poly.pdbx_strand_id
1 'polypeptide(L)'
;TDILIFTIGLYIFTSINRNLIDMELQTQRLLLRPWQEDDADELYKYAKDLQVGPAAGWPVHTSVENSREIIRTVFSAVETYAVVLKQTCKPVGSIGLMIGRQSNIGLPDNECEVGYWIGVPYWGQGLIPEAVRELQHRAFEVLGMQKMWAGYFDGNEKSKRVQEKCGFKYMFTKCNVSSQLVGELRTEHITCLTKMEWLTSK
;
A
#
# COMPACT_ATOMS: atom_id res chain seq x y z
N THR A 1 2.22 -29.51 -32.08
CA THR A 1 0.94 -29.03 -31.50
C THR A 1 1.18 -28.49 -30.10
N ASP A 2 2.05 -29.14 -29.29
CA ASP A 2 2.29 -28.78 -27.88
C ASP A 2 3.08 -27.47 -27.67
N ILE A 3 3.98 -27.12 -28.61
CA ILE A 3 4.75 -25.87 -28.55
C ILE A 3 3.85 -24.65 -28.77
N LEU A 4 2.83 -24.76 -29.63
CA LEU A 4 1.91 -23.67 -29.91
C LEU A 4 1.00 -23.37 -28.70
N ILE A 5 0.54 -24.40 -28.00
CA ILE A 5 -0.30 -24.27 -26.80
C ILE A 5 0.49 -23.65 -25.65
N PHE A 6 1.77 -24.02 -25.50
CA PHE A 6 2.64 -23.44 -24.46
C PHE A 6 2.94 -21.96 -24.72
N THR A 7 3.16 -21.61 -25.98
CA THR A 7 3.43 -20.21 -26.38
C THR A 7 2.20 -19.33 -26.22
N ILE A 8 1.01 -19.82 -26.57
CA ILE A 8 -0.26 -19.10 -26.37
C ILE A 8 -0.57 -18.96 -24.88
N GLY A 9 -0.39 -20.02 -24.08
CA GLY A 9 -0.57 -19.97 -22.63
C GLY A 9 0.35 -18.95 -21.96
N LEU A 10 1.63 -18.89 -22.35
CA LEU A 10 2.59 -17.93 -21.83
C LEU A 10 2.25 -16.49 -22.27
N TYR A 11 1.78 -16.31 -23.51
CA TYR A 11 1.38 -15.00 -24.04
C TYR A 11 0.09 -14.49 -23.38
N ILE A 12 -0.87 -15.37 -23.12
CA ILE A 12 -2.10 -15.03 -22.36
C ILE A 12 -1.76 -14.72 -20.92
N PHE A 13 -0.89 -15.52 -20.27
CA PHE A 13 -0.47 -15.29 -18.88
C PHE A 13 0.32 -13.99 -18.72
N THR A 14 1.21 -13.66 -19.63
CA THR A 14 1.94 -12.37 -19.63
C THR A 14 1.05 -11.19 -20.00
N SER A 15 0.07 -11.39 -20.88
CA SER A 15 -0.90 -10.36 -21.27
C SER A 15 -1.89 -10.06 -20.14
N ILE A 16 -2.37 -11.10 -19.46
CA ILE A 16 -3.24 -10.95 -18.28
C ILE A 16 -2.48 -10.28 -17.12
N ASN A 17 -1.22 -10.69 -16.85
CA ASN A 17 -0.39 -10.05 -15.85
C ASN A 17 -0.07 -8.59 -16.19
N ARG A 18 0.22 -8.25 -17.45
CA ARG A 18 0.41 -6.84 -17.85
C ARG A 18 -0.84 -6.00 -17.61
N ASN A 19 -2.02 -6.49 -17.98
CA ASN A 19 -3.27 -5.78 -17.75
C ASN A 19 -3.61 -5.60 -16.26
N LEU A 20 -3.12 -6.50 -15.40
CA LEU A 20 -3.29 -6.39 -13.94
C LEU A 20 -2.29 -5.38 -13.32
N ILE A 21 -1.10 -5.23 -13.93
CA ILE A 21 -0.05 -4.32 -13.45
C ILE A 21 -0.35 -2.86 -13.82
N ASP A 22 -0.99 -2.61 -14.97
CA ASP A 22 -1.30 -1.26 -15.47
C ASP A 22 -2.67 -0.72 -15.03
N MET A 23 -3.34 -1.36 -14.06
CA MET A 23 -4.70 -0.97 -13.71
C MET A 23 -4.70 0.22 -12.74
N GLU A 24 -5.13 1.36 -13.24
CA GLU A 24 -5.48 2.52 -12.44
C GLU A 24 -6.79 2.26 -11.68
N LEU A 25 -6.77 2.56 -10.37
CA LEU A 25 -7.96 2.49 -9.53
C LEU A 25 -8.46 3.91 -9.26
N GLN A 26 -9.76 4.12 -9.30
CA GLN A 26 -10.33 5.45 -9.17
C GLN A 26 -11.35 5.51 -8.04
N THR A 27 -11.22 6.53 -7.21
CA THR A 27 -12.20 6.88 -6.19
C THR A 27 -12.86 8.22 -6.51
N GLN A 28 -13.66 8.76 -5.62
CA GLN A 28 -14.26 10.07 -5.80
C GLN A 28 -13.20 11.18 -5.97
N ARG A 29 -12.16 11.18 -5.13
CA ARG A 29 -11.15 12.26 -5.08
C ARG A 29 -9.76 11.84 -5.56
N LEU A 30 -9.52 10.52 -5.69
CA LEU A 30 -8.18 9.97 -5.91
C LEU A 30 -8.12 9.15 -7.21
N LEU A 31 -6.94 9.18 -7.81
CA LEU A 31 -6.47 8.23 -8.79
C LEU A 31 -5.31 7.46 -8.13
N LEU A 32 -5.43 6.15 -8.04
CA LEU A 32 -4.36 5.26 -7.58
C LEU A 32 -3.73 4.64 -8.83
N ARG A 33 -2.51 5.03 -9.15
CA ARG A 33 -1.78 4.56 -10.33
C ARG A 33 -0.37 4.14 -9.99
N PRO A 34 0.30 3.34 -10.81
CA PRO A 34 1.72 3.09 -10.64
C PRO A 34 2.52 4.39 -10.51
N TRP A 35 3.57 4.36 -9.69
CA TRP A 35 4.51 5.46 -9.58
C TRP A 35 5.28 5.64 -10.89
N GLN A 36 5.56 6.89 -11.25
CA GLN A 36 6.36 7.28 -12.40
C GLN A 36 7.63 7.98 -11.93
N GLU A 37 8.72 7.85 -12.66
CA GLU A 37 9.99 8.49 -12.28
C GLU A 37 9.88 10.01 -12.21
N ASP A 38 9.00 10.60 -13.02
CA ASP A 38 8.70 12.03 -13.01
C ASP A 38 7.96 12.50 -11.74
N ASP A 39 7.45 11.57 -10.93
CA ASP A 39 6.84 11.88 -9.63
C ASP A 39 7.90 12.15 -8.53
N ALA A 40 9.19 11.99 -8.81
CA ALA A 40 10.25 12.03 -7.81
C ALA A 40 10.31 13.35 -7.01
N ASP A 41 10.01 14.47 -7.64
CA ASP A 41 9.98 15.77 -6.97
C ASP A 41 8.83 15.85 -5.95
N GLU A 42 7.63 15.42 -6.33
CA GLU A 42 6.48 15.40 -5.43
C GLU A 42 6.64 14.34 -4.33
N LEU A 43 7.25 13.18 -4.63
CA LEU A 43 7.60 12.19 -3.63
C LEU A 43 8.58 12.78 -2.61
N TYR A 44 9.68 13.38 -3.05
CA TYR A 44 10.69 13.98 -2.17
C TYR A 44 10.09 15.07 -1.28
N LYS A 45 9.20 15.89 -1.81
CA LYS A 45 8.54 16.98 -1.09
C LYS A 45 7.89 16.51 0.22
N TYR A 46 7.27 15.33 0.23
CA TYR A 46 6.60 14.78 1.41
C TYR A 46 7.45 13.75 2.14
N ALA A 47 8.23 12.96 1.42
CA ALA A 47 9.04 11.89 2.00
C ALA A 47 10.27 12.37 2.79
N LYS A 48 10.69 13.61 2.62
CA LYS A 48 11.73 14.25 3.45
C LYS A 48 11.24 14.69 4.83
N ASP A 49 9.93 14.68 5.08
CA ASP A 49 9.36 15.12 6.35
C ASP A 49 9.55 14.02 7.42
N LEU A 50 10.15 14.40 8.54
CA LEU A 50 10.39 13.53 9.70
C LEU A 50 9.11 12.93 10.31
N GLN A 51 7.96 13.54 10.07
CA GLN A 51 6.68 13.05 10.54
C GLN A 51 6.08 11.96 9.63
N VAL A 52 6.59 11.80 8.39
CA VAL A 52 6.05 10.87 7.39
C VAL A 52 6.81 9.54 7.42
N GLY A 53 8.08 9.54 7.00
CA GLY A 53 8.87 8.32 6.87
C GLY A 53 8.99 7.52 8.16
N PRO A 54 9.48 8.11 9.24
CA PRO A 54 9.63 7.41 10.52
C PRO A 54 8.32 6.86 11.08
N ALA A 55 7.19 7.56 10.90
CA ALA A 55 5.89 7.06 11.31
C ALA A 55 5.41 5.85 10.50
N ALA A 56 5.91 5.69 9.28
CA ALA A 56 5.62 4.56 8.39
C ALA A 56 6.72 3.48 8.39
N GLY A 57 7.79 3.66 9.20
CA GLY A 57 8.83 2.65 9.40
C GLY A 57 10.02 2.73 8.42
N TRP A 58 10.19 3.85 7.69
CA TRP A 58 11.30 4.06 6.76
C TRP A 58 11.99 5.42 7.00
N PRO A 59 13.29 5.56 6.62
CA PRO A 59 14.05 6.79 6.80
C PRO A 59 13.57 7.88 5.84
N VAL A 60 13.73 9.14 6.22
CA VAL A 60 13.41 10.25 5.32
C VAL A 60 14.23 10.18 4.03
N HIS A 61 13.64 10.59 2.94
CA HIS A 61 14.35 10.73 1.67
C HIS A 61 15.32 11.91 1.71
N THR A 62 16.51 11.73 1.15
CA THR A 62 17.61 12.71 1.25
C THR A 62 17.71 13.64 0.06
N SER A 63 17.12 13.26 -1.09
CA SER A 63 17.13 14.04 -2.33
C SER A 63 16.02 13.57 -3.30
N VAL A 64 15.79 14.36 -4.35
CA VAL A 64 14.93 13.96 -5.47
C VAL A 64 15.46 12.70 -6.15
N GLU A 65 16.78 12.58 -6.33
CA GLU A 65 17.39 11.40 -6.95
C GLU A 65 17.23 10.15 -6.08
N ASN A 66 17.36 10.27 -4.75
CA ASN A 66 17.04 9.18 -3.83
C ASN A 66 15.55 8.78 -3.94
N SER A 67 14.64 9.75 -4.07
CA SER A 67 13.22 9.45 -4.30
C SER A 67 12.99 8.74 -5.63
N ARG A 68 13.68 9.14 -6.69
CA ARG A 68 13.61 8.47 -8.01
C ARG A 68 14.10 7.02 -7.94
N GLU A 69 15.17 6.76 -7.21
CA GLU A 69 15.67 5.40 -6.99
C GLU A 69 14.67 4.56 -6.19
N ILE A 70 14.01 5.10 -5.18
CA ILE A 70 12.96 4.42 -4.42
C ILE A 70 11.75 4.09 -5.33
N ILE A 71 11.38 4.98 -6.26
CA ILE A 71 10.34 4.68 -7.25
C ILE A 71 10.74 3.46 -8.10
N ARG A 72 11.98 3.42 -8.59
CA ARG A 72 12.48 2.32 -9.43
C ARG A 72 12.57 0.98 -8.70
N THR A 73 12.97 0.99 -7.45
CA THR A 73 13.36 -0.24 -6.72
C THR A 73 12.29 -0.73 -5.75
N VAL A 74 11.54 0.17 -5.11
CA VAL A 74 10.56 -0.15 -4.09
C VAL A 74 9.13 0.03 -4.60
N PHE A 75 8.82 1.19 -5.18
CA PHE A 75 7.47 1.52 -5.61
C PHE A 75 7.11 0.97 -7.00
N SER A 76 8.03 0.29 -7.67
CA SER A 76 7.77 -0.53 -8.86
C SER A 76 7.15 -1.89 -8.54
N ALA A 77 7.01 -2.25 -7.26
CA ALA A 77 6.37 -3.49 -6.85
C ALA A 77 4.90 -3.53 -7.27
N VAL A 78 4.45 -4.73 -7.64
CA VAL A 78 3.05 -4.98 -8.01
C VAL A 78 2.12 -4.58 -6.85
N GLU A 79 0.93 -4.05 -7.19
CA GLU A 79 -0.06 -3.55 -6.23
C GLU A 79 0.47 -2.38 -5.35
N THR A 80 1.44 -1.61 -5.85
CA THR A 80 1.94 -0.39 -5.21
C THR A 80 1.56 0.83 -6.04
N TYR A 81 0.85 1.76 -5.42
CA TYR A 81 0.22 2.90 -6.10
C TYR A 81 0.62 4.23 -5.49
N ALA A 82 0.87 5.21 -6.35
CA ALA A 82 0.84 6.62 -5.99
C ALA A 82 -0.62 7.03 -5.70
N VAL A 83 -0.84 7.69 -4.58
CA VAL A 83 -2.13 8.31 -4.25
C VAL A 83 -2.14 9.70 -4.88
N VAL A 84 -2.77 9.82 -6.06
CA VAL A 84 -2.83 11.06 -6.82
C VAL A 84 -4.14 11.79 -6.51
N LEU A 85 -4.06 13.05 -6.10
CA LEU A 85 -5.23 13.88 -5.87
C LEU A 85 -5.77 14.40 -7.21
N LYS A 86 -6.98 14.02 -7.59
CA LYS A 86 -7.60 14.40 -8.89
C LYS A 86 -7.64 15.91 -9.12
N GLN A 87 -7.84 16.70 -8.06
CA GLN A 87 -7.90 18.16 -8.14
C GLN A 87 -6.60 18.79 -8.63
N THR A 88 -5.44 18.21 -8.29
CA THR A 88 -4.12 18.77 -8.62
C THR A 88 -3.34 17.92 -9.60
N CYS A 89 -3.80 16.70 -9.90
CA CYS A 89 -3.12 15.69 -10.70
C CYS A 89 -1.71 15.34 -10.15
N LYS A 90 -1.48 15.51 -8.84
CA LYS A 90 -0.19 15.29 -8.20
C LYS A 90 -0.26 14.18 -7.15
N PRO A 91 0.77 13.31 -7.06
CA PRO A 91 0.85 12.34 -5.98
C PRO A 91 1.07 13.04 -4.64
N VAL A 92 0.33 12.61 -3.64
CA VAL A 92 0.36 13.16 -2.28
C VAL A 92 0.69 12.11 -1.23
N GLY A 93 0.81 10.85 -1.63
CA GLY A 93 1.09 9.71 -0.76
C GLY A 93 1.25 8.42 -1.55
N SER A 94 1.37 7.31 -0.86
CA SER A 94 1.42 5.97 -1.43
C SER A 94 0.53 5.01 -0.67
N ILE A 95 0.03 4.00 -1.38
CA ILE A 95 -0.71 2.88 -0.81
C ILE A 95 -0.39 1.62 -1.60
N GLY A 96 -0.35 0.45 -0.94
CA GLY A 96 -0.08 -0.80 -1.64
C GLY A 96 -0.53 -2.02 -0.86
N LEU A 97 -0.57 -3.16 -1.56
CA LEU A 97 -0.82 -4.49 -1.01
C LEU A 97 0.43 -5.34 -1.11
N MET A 98 0.88 -5.87 0.00
CA MET A 98 1.94 -6.88 0.08
C MET A 98 1.27 -8.25 0.22
N ILE A 99 1.34 -9.09 -0.82
CA ILE A 99 0.62 -10.36 -0.89
C ILE A 99 1.50 -11.50 -0.35
N GLY A 100 0.92 -12.32 0.49
CA GLY A 100 1.56 -13.53 0.99
C GLY A 100 2.90 -13.25 1.67
N ARG A 101 3.95 -13.90 1.19
CA ARG A 101 5.31 -13.79 1.75
C ARG A 101 5.97 -12.43 1.56
N GLN A 102 5.41 -11.55 0.73
CA GLN A 102 5.91 -10.17 0.59
C GLN A 102 5.52 -9.29 1.76
N SER A 103 4.56 -9.71 2.59
CA SER A 103 4.14 -8.97 3.78
C SER A 103 5.20 -8.99 4.88
N ASN A 104 5.21 -7.94 5.72
CA ASN A 104 6.10 -7.83 6.88
C ASN A 104 5.79 -8.84 8.00
N ILE A 105 4.65 -9.53 7.90
CA ILE A 105 4.19 -10.50 8.91
C ILE A 105 4.17 -11.94 8.41
N GLY A 106 4.58 -12.18 7.14
CA GLY A 106 4.72 -13.52 6.57
C GLY A 106 3.38 -14.25 6.44
N LEU A 107 2.55 -13.80 5.49
CA LEU A 107 1.18 -14.29 5.28
C LEU A 107 1.10 -15.47 4.30
N PRO A 108 0.00 -16.23 4.33
CA PRO A 108 -0.37 -17.15 3.25
C PRO A 108 -0.65 -16.39 1.95
N ASP A 109 -0.52 -17.05 0.79
CA ASP A 109 -0.66 -16.43 -0.54
C ASP A 109 -2.08 -15.89 -0.83
N ASN A 110 -3.09 -16.30 -0.07
CA ASN A 110 -4.47 -15.82 -0.16
C ASN A 110 -4.79 -14.71 0.87
N GLU A 111 -3.79 -14.12 1.49
CA GLU A 111 -3.91 -13.00 2.42
C GLU A 111 -2.95 -11.88 2.01
N CYS A 112 -3.27 -10.64 2.33
CA CYS A 112 -2.43 -9.47 2.02
C CYS A 112 -2.33 -8.53 3.21
N GLU A 113 -1.28 -7.71 3.21
CA GLU A 113 -1.09 -6.59 4.13
C GLU A 113 -1.19 -5.27 3.36
N VAL A 114 -1.96 -4.32 3.89
CA VAL A 114 -2.04 -2.97 3.32
C VAL A 114 -1.06 -2.04 4.04
N GLY A 115 -0.23 -1.35 3.26
CA GLY A 115 0.65 -0.29 3.72
C GLY A 115 0.31 1.04 3.06
N TYR A 116 0.44 2.15 3.80
CA TYR A 116 0.15 3.48 3.26
C TYR A 116 0.88 4.59 4.02
N TRP A 117 1.08 5.70 3.34
CA TRP A 117 1.46 6.99 3.92
C TRP A 117 0.88 8.14 3.09
N ILE A 118 0.79 9.31 3.67
CA ILE A 118 0.35 10.53 2.99
C ILE A 118 1.06 11.76 3.57
N GLY A 119 1.33 12.75 2.75
CA GLY A 119 1.96 14.01 3.16
C GLY A 119 1.16 14.74 4.25
N VAL A 120 1.90 15.38 5.18
CA VAL A 120 1.34 16.09 6.34
C VAL A 120 0.20 17.05 6.00
N PRO A 121 0.25 17.86 4.90
CA PRO A 121 -0.84 18.77 4.55
C PRO A 121 -2.19 18.10 4.25
N TYR A 122 -2.19 16.78 4.03
CA TYR A 122 -3.39 16.01 3.67
C TYR A 122 -3.92 15.15 4.82
N TRP A 123 -3.31 15.25 6.00
CA TRP A 123 -3.79 14.53 7.17
C TRP A 123 -5.19 14.99 7.60
N GLY A 124 -5.96 14.08 8.16
CA GLY A 124 -7.30 14.36 8.68
C GLY A 124 -8.39 14.54 7.63
N GLN A 125 -8.07 14.55 6.34
CA GLN A 125 -9.02 14.80 5.24
C GLN A 125 -9.77 13.54 4.74
N GLY A 126 -9.49 12.37 5.32
CA GLY A 126 -10.17 11.12 4.96
C GLY A 126 -9.71 10.51 3.62
N LEU A 127 -8.60 10.98 3.03
CA LEU A 127 -8.09 10.49 1.74
C LEU A 127 -7.57 9.05 1.86
N ILE A 128 -6.80 8.72 2.90
CA ILE A 128 -6.30 7.35 3.10
C ILE A 128 -7.44 6.36 3.37
N PRO A 129 -8.43 6.62 4.23
CA PRO A 129 -9.61 5.74 4.32
C PRO A 129 -10.33 5.50 3.00
N GLU A 130 -10.38 6.51 2.12
CA GLU A 130 -10.96 6.38 0.77
C GLU A 130 -10.13 5.43 -0.10
N ALA A 131 -8.80 5.61 -0.12
CA ALA A 131 -7.89 4.73 -0.85
C ALA A 131 -7.89 3.30 -0.31
N VAL A 132 -7.91 3.11 1.03
CA VAL A 132 -7.96 1.78 1.65
C VAL A 132 -9.24 1.03 1.26
N ARG A 133 -10.40 1.69 1.22
CA ARG A 133 -11.66 1.04 0.79
C ARG A 133 -11.59 0.57 -0.66
N GLU A 134 -10.94 1.33 -1.53
CA GLU A 134 -10.72 0.90 -2.92
C GLU A 134 -9.81 -0.33 -2.98
N LEU A 135 -8.73 -0.35 -2.17
CA LEU A 135 -7.89 -1.54 -2.11
C LEU A 135 -8.57 -2.74 -1.43
N GLN A 136 -9.51 -2.53 -0.52
CA GLN A 136 -10.34 -3.63 0.01
C GLN A 136 -11.18 -4.26 -1.10
N HIS A 137 -11.80 -3.44 -1.95
CA HIS A 137 -12.52 -3.93 -3.13
C HIS A 137 -11.58 -4.71 -4.05
N ARG A 138 -10.41 -4.12 -4.38
CA ARG A 138 -9.37 -4.76 -5.19
C ARG A 138 -8.94 -6.11 -4.61
N ALA A 139 -8.60 -6.16 -3.33
CA ALA A 139 -8.13 -7.37 -2.66
C ALA A 139 -9.19 -8.47 -2.61
N PHE A 140 -10.40 -8.14 -2.15
CA PHE A 140 -11.42 -9.14 -1.88
C PHE A 140 -12.22 -9.60 -3.10
N GLU A 141 -12.49 -8.69 -4.05
CA GLU A 141 -13.29 -8.99 -5.24
C GLU A 141 -12.43 -9.43 -6.42
N VAL A 142 -11.31 -8.72 -6.66
CA VAL A 142 -10.51 -8.94 -7.87
C VAL A 142 -9.39 -9.96 -7.62
N LEU A 143 -8.63 -9.80 -6.52
CA LEU A 143 -7.50 -10.67 -6.20
C LEU A 143 -7.91 -11.93 -5.40
N GLY A 144 -9.17 -11.99 -4.91
CA GLY A 144 -9.68 -13.16 -4.20
C GLY A 144 -9.11 -13.37 -2.80
N MET A 145 -8.49 -12.34 -2.19
CA MET A 145 -7.93 -12.43 -0.85
C MET A 145 -8.98 -12.79 0.19
N GLN A 146 -8.59 -13.52 1.22
CA GLN A 146 -9.47 -13.93 2.31
C GLN A 146 -9.37 -13.00 3.52
N LYS A 147 -8.19 -12.39 3.72
CA LYS A 147 -7.95 -11.43 4.79
C LYS A 147 -7.04 -10.31 4.30
N MET A 148 -7.29 -9.12 4.81
CA MET A 148 -6.41 -7.97 4.70
C MET A 148 -5.92 -7.59 6.09
N TRP A 149 -4.61 -7.52 6.24
CA TRP A 149 -3.92 -7.14 7.46
C TRP A 149 -3.40 -5.72 7.36
N ALA A 150 -3.18 -5.09 8.50
CA ALA A 150 -2.52 -3.80 8.59
C ALA A 150 -1.80 -3.69 9.92
N GLY A 151 -0.69 -2.94 9.94
CA GLY A 151 0.05 -2.61 11.16
C GLY A 151 0.06 -1.12 11.44
N TYR A 152 0.19 -0.75 12.72
CA TYR A 152 0.54 0.61 13.14
C TYR A 152 1.46 0.56 14.35
N PHE A 153 2.44 1.47 14.39
CA PHE A 153 3.34 1.59 15.54
C PHE A 153 2.62 2.25 16.72
N ASP A 154 3.00 1.85 17.92
CA ASP A 154 2.50 2.46 19.14
C ASP A 154 2.67 3.99 19.09
N GLY A 155 1.63 4.72 19.51
CA GLY A 155 1.56 6.18 19.39
C GLY A 155 1.12 6.72 18.02
N ASN A 156 1.01 5.90 16.97
CA ASN A 156 0.48 6.34 15.67
C ASN A 156 -1.05 6.28 15.63
N GLU A 157 -1.70 7.14 16.42
CA GLU A 157 -3.16 7.23 16.50
C GLU A 157 -3.84 7.57 15.17
N LYS A 158 -3.10 8.19 14.22
CA LYS A 158 -3.64 8.51 12.90
C LYS A 158 -3.84 7.23 12.08
N SER A 159 -2.83 6.36 12.03
CA SER A 159 -2.94 5.07 11.33
C SER A 159 -3.99 4.16 11.99
N LYS A 160 -4.01 4.08 13.32
CA LYS A 160 -5.04 3.36 14.08
C LYS A 160 -6.47 3.79 13.67
N ARG A 161 -6.74 5.10 13.66
CA ARG A 161 -8.06 5.63 13.25
C ARG A 161 -8.41 5.33 11.79
N VAL A 162 -7.44 5.29 10.88
CA VAL A 162 -7.66 4.86 9.49
C VAL A 162 -8.15 3.42 9.46
N GLN A 163 -7.45 2.53 10.17
CA GLN A 163 -7.77 1.10 10.21
C GLN A 163 -9.16 0.86 10.83
N GLU A 164 -9.45 1.50 11.96
CA GLU A 164 -10.78 1.45 12.60
C GLU A 164 -11.91 1.91 11.66
N LYS A 165 -11.73 3.05 10.97
CA LYS A 165 -12.69 3.58 9.99
C LYS A 165 -12.89 2.68 8.77
N CYS A 166 -11.93 1.82 8.48
CA CYS A 166 -11.95 0.86 7.37
C CYS A 166 -12.36 -0.55 7.84
N GLY A 167 -12.82 -0.72 9.08
CA GLY A 167 -13.38 -1.97 9.58
C GLY A 167 -12.37 -2.99 10.10
N PHE A 168 -11.08 -2.63 10.17
CA PHE A 168 -10.07 -3.52 10.73
C PHE A 168 -10.26 -3.67 12.24
N LYS A 169 -10.05 -4.90 12.74
CA LYS A 169 -10.13 -5.26 14.14
C LYS A 169 -8.75 -5.62 14.68
N TYR A 170 -8.47 -5.20 15.91
CA TYR A 170 -7.23 -5.56 16.60
C TYR A 170 -7.11 -7.08 16.75
N MET A 171 -5.91 -7.59 16.50
CA MET A 171 -5.59 -9.01 16.63
C MET A 171 -4.53 -9.29 17.69
N PHE A 172 -3.35 -8.67 17.57
CA PHE A 172 -2.24 -8.85 18.51
C PHE A 172 -1.22 -7.73 18.40
N THR A 173 -0.28 -7.72 19.36
CA THR A 173 0.84 -6.77 19.39
C THR A 173 2.16 -7.51 19.25
N LYS A 174 3.04 -6.99 18.40
CA LYS A 174 4.45 -7.39 18.32
C LYS A 174 5.30 -6.38 19.09
N CYS A 175 6.04 -6.85 20.09
CA CYS A 175 7.03 -6.04 20.79
C CYS A 175 8.42 -6.22 20.17
N ASN A 176 9.28 -5.21 20.30
CA ASN A 176 10.67 -5.25 19.84
C ASN A 176 10.81 -5.54 18.32
N VAL A 177 9.88 -5.04 17.52
CA VAL A 177 9.99 -5.09 16.06
C VAL A 177 11.18 -4.22 15.66
N SER A 178 12.22 -4.85 15.10
CA SER A 178 13.35 -4.14 14.58
C SER A 178 12.94 -3.42 13.30
N SER A 179 12.81 -2.11 13.37
CA SER A 179 12.79 -1.29 12.16
C SER A 179 14.23 -1.17 11.65
N GLN A 180 14.66 -2.15 10.84
CA GLN A 180 16.03 -2.19 10.30
C GLN A 180 16.41 -0.91 9.55
N LEU A 181 15.43 -0.21 9.00
CA LEU A 181 15.62 1.02 8.25
C LEU A 181 15.77 2.26 9.16
N VAL A 182 15.21 2.24 10.37
CA VAL A 182 15.22 3.37 11.32
C VAL A 182 16.14 3.10 12.53
N GLY A 183 16.57 1.86 12.72
CA GLY A 183 17.52 1.46 13.78
C GLY A 183 16.92 1.45 15.21
N GLU A 184 15.62 1.43 15.34
CA GLU A 184 14.89 1.44 16.61
C GLU A 184 14.06 0.18 16.80
N LEU A 185 13.92 -0.25 18.05
CA LEU A 185 12.95 -1.27 18.44
C LEU A 185 11.62 -0.60 18.74
N ARG A 186 10.55 -1.06 18.08
CA ARG A 186 9.21 -0.51 18.21
C ARG A 186 8.19 -1.56 18.61
N THR A 187 7.09 -1.10 19.16
CA THR A 187 5.89 -1.90 19.36
C THR A 187 4.95 -1.65 18.18
N GLU A 188 4.49 -2.74 17.56
CA GLU A 188 3.57 -2.70 16.43
C GLU A 188 2.27 -3.44 16.79
N HIS A 189 1.14 -2.78 16.56
CA HIS A 189 -0.20 -3.34 16.73
C HIS A 189 -0.71 -3.85 15.38
N ILE A 190 -1.10 -5.10 15.34
CA ILE A 190 -1.59 -5.76 14.12
C ILE A 190 -3.10 -5.87 14.16
N THR A 191 -3.72 -5.48 13.06
CA THR A 191 -5.16 -5.53 12.82
C THR A 191 -5.48 -6.36 11.59
N CYS A 192 -6.71 -6.84 11.49
CA CYS A 192 -7.17 -7.65 10.37
C CYS A 192 -8.62 -7.31 10.02
N LEU A 193 -8.93 -7.42 8.73
CA LEU A 193 -10.28 -7.44 8.19
C LEU A 193 -10.45 -8.69 7.33
N THR A 194 -11.43 -9.52 7.64
CA THR A 194 -11.76 -10.70 6.83
C THR A 194 -12.71 -10.33 5.70
N LYS A 195 -12.66 -11.10 4.60
CA LYS A 195 -13.61 -10.94 3.47
C LYS A 195 -15.07 -11.04 3.92
N MET A 196 -15.38 -11.94 4.86
CA MET A 196 -16.74 -12.09 5.39
C MET A 196 -17.21 -10.84 6.14
N GLU A 197 -16.37 -10.27 6.99
CA GLU A 197 -16.70 -9.03 7.71
C GLU A 197 -16.89 -7.86 6.75
N TRP A 198 -16.03 -7.76 5.74
CA TRP A 198 -16.15 -6.73 4.71
C TRP A 198 -17.45 -6.85 3.91
N LEU A 199 -17.87 -8.05 3.52
CA LEU A 199 -19.15 -8.29 2.83
C LEU A 199 -20.37 -7.93 3.67
N THR A 200 -20.28 -8.09 5.00
CA THR A 200 -21.39 -7.78 5.92
C THR A 200 -21.45 -6.30 6.32
N SER A 201 -20.42 -5.52 6.01
CA SER A 201 -20.32 -4.08 6.33
C SER A 201 -20.73 -3.15 5.18
N LYS A 202 -21.08 -3.73 4.02
CA LYS A 202 -21.60 -3.01 2.83
C LYS A 202 -23.12 -2.66 2.97
#